data_d6221d95572c55b76c20ab99eb0743ae
#
_entry.id   d6221d95572c55b76c20ab99eb0743ae
#
_cell.length_a   1.000
_cell.length_b   1.000
_cell.length_c   1.000
_cell.angle_alpha   90.00
_cell.angle_beta   90.00
_cell.angle_gamma   90.00
#
_symmetry.space_group_name_H-M   'P 1'
#
loop_
_entity.id
_entity.type
_entity.pdbx_description
1 polymer ?
#
loop_
_entity_poly.entity_id
_entity_poly.type
_entity_poly.pdbx_seq_one_letter_code
_entity_poly.pdbx_strand_id
1 'polypeptide(L)'
;MYNLLRKKTGLRQLVVISLLASSMSAFGQKELYLPNHDDKKYYLGIGVIYNTSRLQLHHDPKFLESDSVLVVNPENAGGIGLAGMHTYRLSPRFEVRAIFPQLLFSYKNLTYHLKYPDPGKEEQAVMSKKLESILIGLPIHIKFRSDRIDNFRVYMFAGGKVEYDLASNARSKRAEALVKLKKVDYGIEAGIGFNFYFPVFILSPEIKLSNGLTNIHAKDPKLNLSNTIDKLNSRMVVFSLIFEG
;
A
#
# COMPACT_ATOMS: atom_id res chain seq x y z
N MET A 1 17.69 -69.15 -2.64
CA MET A 1 17.39 -68.30 -3.86
C MET A 1 16.74 -66.94 -3.51
N TYR A 2 15.88 -66.85 -2.51
CA TYR A 2 15.21 -65.60 -2.08
C TYR A 2 16.12 -64.46 -1.57
N ASN A 3 17.22 -64.77 -0.92
CA ASN A 3 18.14 -63.79 -0.35
C ASN A 3 19.01 -63.05 -1.35
N LEU A 4 19.23 -63.59 -2.55
CA LEU A 4 20.02 -62.96 -3.60
C LEU A 4 19.20 -61.91 -4.37
N LEU A 5 17.89 -62.13 -4.48
CA LEU A 5 16.96 -61.18 -5.16
C LEU A 5 16.72 -59.96 -4.27
N ARG A 6 16.65 -60.11 -2.96
CA ARG A 6 16.48 -59.01 -1.99
C ARG A 6 17.69 -58.07 -1.93
N LYS A 7 18.92 -58.61 -2.09
CA LYS A 7 20.15 -57.81 -2.19
C LYS A 7 20.23 -57.01 -3.48
N LYS A 8 19.77 -57.57 -4.60
CA LYS A 8 19.75 -56.86 -5.90
C LYS A 8 18.73 -55.71 -5.98
N THR A 9 17.58 -55.84 -5.31
CA THR A 9 16.59 -54.73 -5.19
C THR A 9 17.08 -53.60 -4.31
N GLY A 10 17.73 -53.89 -3.20
CA GLY A 10 18.31 -52.85 -2.32
C GLY A 10 19.44 -52.06 -3.01
N LEU A 11 20.30 -52.76 -3.77
CA LEU A 11 21.36 -52.09 -4.52
C LEU A 11 20.80 -51.16 -5.63
N ARG A 12 19.75 -51.57 -6.35
CA ARG A 12 19.06 -50.76 -7.36
C ARG A 12 18.41 -49.52 -6.72
N GLN A 13 17.77 -49.67 -5.57
CA GLN A 13 17.19 -48.55 -4.84
C GLN A 13 18.25 -47.56 -4.36
N LEU A 14 19.40 -48.04 -3.87
CA LEU A 14 20.53 -47.18 -3.49
C LEU A 14 21.11 -46.41 -4.68
N VAL A 15 21.23 -47.02 -5.85
CA VAL A 15 21.70 -46.37 -7.09
C VAL A 15 20.71 -45.31 -7.54
N VAL A 16 19.41 -45.57 -7.50
CA VAL A 16 18.37 -44.57 -7.86
C VAL A 16 18.37 -43.40 -6.90
N ILE A 17 18.50 -43.66 -5.58
CA ILE A 17 18.58 -42.59 -4.57
C ILE A 17 19.85 -41.75 -4.76
N SER A 18 20.99 -42.38 -5.07
CA SER A 18 22.25 -41.70 -5.35
C SER A 18 22.19 -40.86 -6.60
N LEU A 19 21.55 -41.34 -7.68
CA LEU A 19 21.29 -40.59 -8.90
C LEU A 19 20.34 -39.41 -8.68
N LEU A 20 19.30 -39.57 -7.88
CA LEU A 20 18.40 -38.49 -7.49
C LEU A 20 19.11 -37.46 -6.60
N ALA A 21 19.96 -37.87 -5.69
CA ALA A 21 20.75 -36.96 -4.85
C ALA A 21 21.82 -36.20 -5.65
N SER A 22 22.44 -36.83 -6.64
CA SER A 22 23.42 -36.15 -7.51
C SER A 22 22.75 -35.16 -8.49
N SER A 23 21.49 -35.39 -8.91
CA SER A 23 20.74 -34.44 -9.72
C SER A 23 20.37 -33.17 -8.96
N MET A 24 20.22 -33.23 -7.64
CA MET A 24 20.00 -32.04 -6.81
C MET A 24 21.25 -31.15 -6.68
N SER A 25 22.44 -31.69 -6.86
CA SER A 25 23.69 -30.93 -6.81
C SER A 25 23.98 -30.14 -8.11
N ALA A 26 23.29 -30.43 -9.19
CA ALA A 26 23.45 -29.75 -10.49
C ALA A 26 22.82 -28.35 -10.55
N PHE A 27 22.03 -27.94 -9.54
CA PHE A 27 21.49 -26.57 -9.42
C PHE A 27 22.48 -25.57 -8.81
N GLY A 28 23.76 -25.90 -8.69
CA GLY A 28 24.76 -25.23 -7.87
C GLY A 28 25.41 -23.97 -8.43
N GLN A 29 25.13 -23.53 -9.65
CA GLN A 29 25.67 -22.27 -10.18
C GLN A 29 24.53 -21.40 -10.71
N LYS A 30 23.85 -20.69 -9.78
CA LYS A 30 22.92 -19.63 -10.18
C LYS A 30 23.72 -18.45 -10.68
N GLU A 31 23.55 -18.10 -11.95
CA GLU A 31 24.08 -16.87 -12.53
C GLU A 31 23.57 -15.67 -11.73
N LEU A 32 24.49 -14.78 -11.35
CA LEU A 32 24.18 -13.55 -10.65
C LEU A 32 23.73 -12.49 -11.66
N TYR A 33 22.45 -12.16 -11.68
CA TYR A 33 21.90 -11.16 -12.59
C TYR A 33 22.19 -9.74 -12.12
N LEU A 34 22.47 -8.85 -13.05
CA LEU A 34 22.74 -7.42 -12.79
C LEU A 34 23.79 -7.19 -11.66
N PRO A 35 25.00 -7.81 -11.74
CA PRO A 35 25.98 -7.67 -10.67
C PRO A 35 26.39 -6.22 -10.44
N ASN A 36 26.49 -5.40 -11.49
CA ASN A 36 26.91 -4.00 -11.43
C ASN A 36 25.80 -3.07 -10.91
N HIS A 37 24.56 -3.55 -10.76
CA HIS A 37 23.48 -2.73 -10.22
C HIS A 37 23.73 -2.37 -8.75
N ASP A 38 24.42 -3.23 -8.02
CA ASP A 38 24.73 -2.98 -6.62
C ASP A 38 25.78 -1.88 -6.42
N ASP A 39 26.49 -1.47 -7.47
CA ASP A 39 27.45 -0.37 -7.46
C ASP A 39 26.86 0.97 -7.92
N LYS A 40 25.67 0.94 -8.54
CA LYS A 40 24.99 2.18 -8.97
C LYS A 40 24.62 3.04 -7.76
N LYS A 41 25.06 4.32 -7.77
CA LYS A 41 24.68 5.30 -6.75
C LYS A 41 23.26 5.82 -6.92
N TYR A 42 22.77 5.85 -8.16
CA TYR A 42 21.44 6.35 -8.51
C TYR A 42 20.80 5.42 -9.53
N TYR A 43 19.52 5.14 -9.32
CA TYR A 43 18.73 4.35 -10.25
C TYR A 43 17.25 4.74 -10.20
N LEU A 44 16.56 4.43 -11.28
CA LEU A 44 15.16 4.74 -11.49
C LEU A 44 14.30 3.49 -11.39
N GLY A 45 13.03 3.70 -11.12
CA GLY A 45 12.03 2.66 -11.18
C GLY A 45 10.66 3.23 -11.52
N ILE A 46 9.80 2.37 -12.00
CA ILE A 46 8.38 2.64 -12.19
C ILE A 46 7.58 1.62 -11.41
N GLY A 47 6.44 2.02 -10.87
CA GLY A 47 5.61 1.14 -10.06
C GLY A 47 4.15 1.21 -10.41
N VAL A 48 3.51 0.04 -10.40
CA VAL A 48 2.05 -0.10 -10.39
C VAL A 48 1.61 -0.33 -8.97
N ILE A 49 0.57 0.37 -8.56
CA ILE A 49 0.12 0.42 -7.17
C ILE A 49 -1.34 -0.04 -7.10
N TYR A 50 -1.64 -0.89 -6.12
CA TYR A 50 -2.98 -1.14 -5.62
C TYR A 50 -3.06 -0.64 -4.19
N ASN A 51 -4.09 0.12 -3.84
CA ASN A 51 -4.29 0.60 -2.48
C ASN A 51 -5.67 0.23 -1.95
N THR A 52 -5.74 0.01 -0.65
CA THR A 52 -7.00 -0.09 0.10
C THR A 52 -7.03 1.05 1.10
N SER A 53 -7.96 1.97 0.92
CA SER A 53 -8.08 3.19 1.71
C SER A 53 -9.26 3.12 2.68
N ARG A 54 -9.03 3.62 3.89
CA ARG A 54 -10.06 3.78 4.92
C ARG A 54 -9.86 5.10 5.64
N LEU A 55 -10.94 5.77 6.01
CA LEU A 55 -10.90 6.91 6.90
C LEU A 55 -10.86 6.46 8.37
N GLN A 56 -10.00 7.08 9.17
CA GLN A 56 -10.05 6.98 10.62
C GLN A 56 -10.88 8.15 11.14
N LEU A 57 -12.00 7.83 11.75
CA LEU A 57 -12.99 8.79 12.20
C LEU A 57 -12.89 8.98 13.71
N HIS A 58 -12.86 10.23 14.13
CA HIS A 58 -13.00 10.64 15.53
C HIS A 58 -14.30 11.43 15.66
N HIS A 59 -15.19 10.95 16.51
CA HIS A 59 -16.48 11.61 16.76
C HIS A 59 -16.31 12.91 17.53
N ASP A 60 -17.14 13.90 17.22
CA ASP A 60 -17.29 15.10 18.04
C ASP A 60 -17.90 14.71 19.40
N PRO A 61 -17.48 15.29 20.55
CA PRO A 61 -18.10 15.02 21.85
C PRO A 61 -19.63 15.22 21.86
N LYS A 62 -20.14 16.14 21.04
CA LYS A 62 -21.58 16.40 20.87
C LYS A 62 -22.31 15.40 19.96
N PHE A 63 -21.60 14.37 19.46
CA PHE A 63 -22.20 13.34 18.61
C PHE A 63 -23.38 12.65 19.29
N LEU A 64 -23.29 12.41 20.61
CA LEU A 64 -24.35 11.76 21.40
C LEU A 64 -25.60 12.64 21.57
N GLU A 65 -25.48 13.94 21.39
CA GLU A 65 -26.59 14.91 21.43
C GLU A 65 -27.27 15.04 20.05
N SER A 66 -26.71 14.40 19.01
CA SER A 66 -27.27 14.45 17.66
C SER A 66 -28.45 13.49 17.54
N ASP A 67 -29.63 14.04 17.33
CA ASP A 67 -30.87 13.24 17.15
C ASP A 67 -30.99 12.58 15.78
N SER A 68 -30.17 12.99 14.79
CA SER A 68 -30.34 12.57 13.39
C SER A 68 -29.43 11.43 12.94
N VAL A 69 -28.23 11.26 13.53
CA VAL A 69 -27.23 10.27 13.13
C VAL A 69 -26.93 9.30 14.25
N LEU A 70 -27.18 8.01 14.05
CA LEU A 70 -26.89 6.96 15.01
C LEU A 70 -25.42 6.55 14.99
N VAL A 71 -24.88 6.28 13.79
CA VAL A 71 -23.52 5.76 13.60
C VAL A 71 -22.98 6.22 12.25
N VAL A 72 -21.67 6.50 12.21
CA VAL A 72 -20.92 6.72 10.98
C VAL A 72 -19.79 5.69 10.91
N ASN A 73 -19.86 4.80 9.93
CA ASN A 73 -18.89 3.74 9.73
C ASN A 73 -18.01 4.01 8.51
N PRO A 74 -16.69 4.16 8.70
CA PRO A 74 -15.76 4.20 7.58
C PRO A 74 -15.56 2.78 7.03
N GLU A 75 -15.68 2.63 5.72
CA GLU A 75 -15.48 1.37 5.02
C GLU A 75 -14.21 1.40 4.17
N ASN A 76 -13.65 0.22 3.92
CA ASN A 76 -12.51 0.07 3.04
C ASN A 76 -12.95 0.25 1.59
N ALA A 77 -12.15 1.00 0.82
CA ALA A 77 -12.35 1.12 -0.61
C ALA A 77 -11.02 0.94 -1.36
N GLY A 78 -11.06 0.21 -2.45
CA GLY A 78 -9.91 -0.06 -3.29
C GLY A 78 -9.58 1.10 -4.22
N GLY A 79 -8.33 1.12 -4.68
CA GLY A 79 -7.85 2.09 -5.66
C GLY A 79 -6.61 1.56 -6.39
N ILE A 80 -6.23 2.24 -7.45
CA ILE A 80 -5.05 1.92 -8.26
C ILE A 80 -4.18 3.15 -8.43
N GLY A 81 -2.92 2.96 -8.79
CA GLY A 81 -2.03 4.07 -9.01
C GLY A 81 -0.78 3.71 -9.80
N LEU A 82 -0.05 4.75 -10.14
CA LEU A 82 1.24 4.68 -10.81
C LEU A 82 2.25 5.55 -10.08
N ALA A 83 3.52 5.16 -10.10
CA ALA A 83 4.59 5.91 -9.47
C ALA A 83 5.89 5.84 -10.24
N GLY A 84 6.59 6.97 -10.29
CA GLY A 84 8.01 7.05 -10.64
C GLY A 84 8.85 7.02 -9.37
N MET A 85 9.98 6.34 -9.41
CA MET A 85 10.88 6.19 -8.26
C MET A 85 12.28 6.63 -8.60
N HIS A 86 12.85 7.40 -7.70
CA HIS A 86 14.20 7.92 -7.74
C HIS A 86 14.91 7.44 -6.50
N THR A 87 15.85 6.54 -6.66
CA THR A 87 16.58 5.96 -5.53
C THR A 87 18.05 6.37 -5.57
N TYR A 88 18.51 6.92 -4.46
CA TYR A 88 19.91 7.29 -4.25
C TYR A 88 20.52 6.45 -3.12
N ARG A 89 21.62 5.80 -3.41
CA ARG A 89 22.34 4.94 -2.47
C ARG A 89 23.32 5.76 -1.63
N LEU A 90 23.07 5.78 -0.33
CA LEU A 90 23.93 6.43 0.66
C LEU A 90 25.08 5.51 1.10
N SER A 91 24.78 4.23 1.28
CA SER A 91 25.71 3.22 1.72
C SER A 91 25.33 1.83 1.19
N PRO A 92 26.14 0.79 1.39
CA PRO A 92 25.77 -0.57 0.98
C PRO A 92 24.43 -1.06 1.50
N ARG A 93 23.96 -0.54 2.65
CA ARG A 93 22.72 -0.97 3.30
C ARG A 93 21.63 0.10 3.35
N PHE A 94 21.97 1.37 3.11
CA PHE A 94 21.01 2.48 3.21
C PHE A 94 20.82 3.20 1.89
N GLU A 95 19.58 3.42 1.54
CA GLU A 95 19.13 4.16 0.36
C GLU A 95 18.07 5.19 0.74
N VAL A 96 18.04 6.31 0.05
CA VAL A 96 16.94 7.28 0.08
C VAL A 96 16.17 7.14 -1.20
N ARG A 97 14.86 6.96 -1.10
CA ARG A 97 13.96 6.87 -2.24
C ARG A 97 12.95 8.00 -2.19
N ALA A 98 12.89 8.79 -3.25
CA ALA A 98 11.81 9.72 -3.52
C ALA A 98 10.87 9.10 -4.56
N ILE A 99 9.58 9.13 -4.29
CA ILE A 99 8.56 8.60 -5.20
C ILE A 99 7.86 9.81 -5.83
N PHE A 100 8.17 10.09 -7.10
CA PHE A 100 7.59 11.22 -7.82
C PHE A 100 7.65 11.00 -9.35
N PRO A 101 6.56 11.27 -10.07
CA PRO A 101 5.21 11.50 -9.53
C PRO A 101 4.60 10.22 -8.95
N GLN A 102 3.85 10.34 -7.87
CA GLN A 102 2.95 9.30 -7.40
C GLN A 102 1.52 9.76 -7.68
N LEU A 103 0.79 8.99 -8.46
CA LEU A 103 -0.62 9.21 -8.76
C LEU A 103 -1.44 8.07 -8.21
N LEU A 104 -2.39 8.36 -7.30
CA LEU A 104 -3.28 7.36 -6.74
C LEU A 104 -4.74 7.75 -7.02
N PHE A 105 -5.46 6.88 -7.70
CA PHE A 105 -6.91 6.94 -7.83
C PHE A 105 -7.48 6.09 -6.69
N SER A 106 -8.03 6.74 -5.69
CA SER A 106 -8.47 6.11 -4.46
C SER A 106 -9.91 6.47 -4.16
N TYR A 107 -10.61 5.55 -3.51
CA TYR A 107 -11.96 5.78 -3.01
C TYR A 107 -11.97 5.67 -1.49
N LYS A 108 -12.90 6.39 -0.85
CA LYS A 108 -13.11 6.35 0.59
C LYS A 108 -14.62 6.28 0.81
N ASN A 109 -15.09 5.30 1.55
CA ASN A 109 -16.52 5.12 1.79
C ASN A 109 -16.87 5.46 3.24
N LEU A 110 -18.00 6.16 3.40
CA LEU A 110 -18.62 6.44 4.69
C LEU A 110 -20.05 5.98 4.64
N THR A 111 -20.46 5.11 5.56
CA THR A 111 -21.82 4.64 5.71
C THR A 111 -22.43 5.26 6.95
N TYR A 112 -23.54 5.99 6.76
CA TYR A 112 -24.30 6.67 7.79
C TYR A 112 -25.55 5.86 8.11
N HIS A 113 -25.83 5.69 9.40
CA HIS A 113 -27.08 5.15 9.90
C HIS A 113 -27.88 6.31 10.50
N LEU A 114 -29.01 6.63 9.87
CA LEU A 114 -29.89 7.71 10.30
C LEU A 114 -30.97 7.18 11.23
N LYS A 115 -31.30 7.93 12.29
CA LYS A 115 -32.38 7.59 13.24
C LYS A 115 -33.74 7.95 12.67
N TYR A 116 -33.82 9.12 12.04
CA TYR A 116 -35.04 9.67 11.46
C TYR A 116 -34.69 10.13 10.02
N PRO A 117 -34.81 9.23 9.02
CA PRO A 117 -34.62 9.63 7.62
C PRO A 117 -35.77 10.54 7.17
N ASP A 118 -35.43 11.62 6.44
CA ASP A 118 -36.39 12.56 5.88
C ASP A 118 -36.80 12.09 4.47
N PRO A 119 -38.06 11.62 4.29
CA PRO A 119 -38.52 11.16 2.96
C PRO A 119 -38.52 12.28 1.92
N GLY A 120 -38.63 13.55 2.35
CA GLY A 120 -38.64 14.70 1.46
C GLY A 120 -37.25 14.99 0.87
N LYS A 121 -36.17 14.41 1.43
CA LYS A 121 -34.79 14.53 0.95
C LYS A 121 -34.25 13.23 0.36
N GLU A 122 -35.12 12.26 0.07
CA GLU A 122 -34.75 10.91 -0.39
C GLU A 122 -33.76 10.19 0.54
N GLU A 123 -33.79 10.51 1.84
CA GLU A 123 -32.93 9.92 2.83
C GLU A 123 -33.39 8.50 3.15
N GLN A 124 -32.45 7.56 3.19
CA GLN A 124 -32.68 6.17 3.63
C GLN A 124 -32.07 5.96 5.02
N ALA A 125 -32.57 4.98 5.76
CA ALA A 125 -32.07 4.63 7.09
C ALA A 125 -30.56 4.30 7.07
N VAL A 126 -30.05 3.79 5.94
CA VAL A 126 -28.63 3.53 5.70
C VAL A 126 -28.22 4.22 4.41
N MET A 127 -27.30 5.17 4.50
CA MET A 127 -26.75 5.91 3.35
C MET A 127 -25.26 5.66 3.24
N SER A 128 -24.81 5.13 2.11
CA SER A 128 -23.38 5.00 1.80
C SER A 128 -22.94 6.13 0.88
N LYS A 129 -21.88 6.84 1.26
CA LYS A 129 -21.28 7.91 0.46
C LYS A 129 -19.87 7.54 0.06
N LYS A 130 -19.68 7.42 -1.25
CA LYS A 130 -18.38 7.20 -1.88
C LYS A 130 -17.72 8.54 -2.15
N LEU A 131 -16.51 8.73 -1.60
CA LEU A 131 -15.67 9.90 -1.81
C LEU A 131 -14.53 9.51 -2.75
N GLU A 132 -14.46 10.16 -3.88
CA GLU A 132 -13.37 9.99 -4.84
C GLU A 132 -12.21 10.89 -4.45
N SER A 133 -10.99 10.36 -4.55
CA SER A 133 -9.74 11.07 -4.31
C SER A 133 -8.76 10.76 -5.42
N ILE A 134 -8.21 11.81 -6.03
CA ILE A 134 -7.10 11.71 -6.97
C ILE A 134 -5.91 12.37 -6.29
N LEU A 135 -5.02 11.53 -5.75
CA LEU A 135 -3.91 12.00 -4.94
C LEU A 135 -2.64 12.10 -5.79
N ILE A 136 -2.02 13.27 -5.78
CA ILE A 136 -0.63 13.45 -6.21
C ILE A 136 0.21 13.47 -4.95
N GLY A 137 1.18 12.56 -4.87
CA GLY A 137 2.03 12.37 -3.69
C GLY A 137 3.51 12.54 -3.98
N LEU A 138 4.23 12.92 -2.92
CA LEU A 138 5.70 12.89 -2.85
C LEU A 138 6.11 12.20 -1.55
N PRO A 139 6.10 10.87 -1.49
CA PRO A 139 6.73 10.13 -0.40
C PRO A 139 8.25 10.15 -0.52
N ILE A 140 8.91 10.28 0.63
CA ILE A 140 10.37 10.16 0.75
C ILE A 140 10.64 9.11 1.82
N HIS A 141 11.37 8.05 1.44
CA HIS A 141 11.65 6.90 2.30
C HIS A 141 13.15 6.73 2.52
N ILE A 142 13.52 6.34 3.73
CA ILE A 142 14.81 5.72 4.02
C ILE A 142 14.59 4.21 3.93
N LYS A 143 15.33 3.56 3.05
CA LYS A 143 15.27 2.12 2.78
C LYS A 143 16.51 1.46 3.38
N PHE A 144 16.29 0.46 4.22
CA PHE A 144 17.33 -0.41 4.75
C PHE A 144 17.23 -1.76 4.05
N ARG A 145 18.30 -2.19 3.40
CA ARG A 145 18.35 -3.42 2.62
C ARG A 145 19.29 -4.44 3.24
N SER A 146 18.93 -5.72 3.16
CA SER A 146 19.79 -6.84 3.53
C SER A 146 20.93 -7.02 2.51
N ASP A 147 21.87 -7.86 2.84
CA ASP A 147 22.80 -8.38 1.85
C ASP A 147 22.04 -9.20 0.80
N ARG A 148 22.55 -9.27 -0.40
CA ARG A 148 21.96 -10.01 -1.51
C ARG A 148 22.33 -11.49 -1.37
N ILE A 149 21.35 -12.35 -1.51
CA ILE A 149 21.53 -13.80 -1.56
C ILE A 149 21.11 -14.25 -2.96
N ASP A 150 22.06 -14.64 -3.78
CA ASP A 150 21.86 -14.95 -5.19
C ASP A 150 21.13 -13.78 -5.95
N ASN A 151 19.92 -14.06 -6.42
CA ASN A 151 19.07 -13.11 -7.13
C ASN A 151 17.90 -12.60 -6.27
N PHE A 152 18.09 -12.56 -4.96
CA PHE A 152 17.07 -12.16 -4.00
C PHE A 152 17.62 -11.24 -2.92
N ARG A 153 16.82 -10.26 -2.49
CA ARG A 153 17.12 -9.36 -1.37
C ARG A 153 15.83 -8.94 -0.68
N VAL A 154 15.91 -8.76 0.62
CA VAL A 154 14.81 -8.20 1.43
C VAL A 154 15.20 -6.79 1.85
N TYR A 155 14.22 -5.92 2.00
CA TYR A 155 14.41 -4.59 2.54
C TYR A 155 13.19 -4.11 3.32
N MET A 156 13.41 -3.19 4.22
CA MET A 156 12.39 -2.44 4.91
C MET A 156 12.59 -0.95 4.65
N PHE A 157 11.53 -0.19 4.76
CA PHE A 157 11.61 1.24 4.57
C PHE A 157 10.60 1.97 5.46
N ALA A 158 10.94 3.21 5.80
CA ALA A 158 10.06 4.12 6.49
C ALA A 158 10.34 5.55 6.03
N GLY A 159 9.35 6.42 6.15
CA GLY A 159 9.51 7.81 5.77
C GLY A 159 8.25 8.65 5.91
N GLY A 160 8.32 9.84 5.37
CA GLY A 160 7.23 10.79 5.33
C GLY A 160 6.62 10.91 3.94
N LYS A 161 5.38 11.38 3.90
CA LYS A 161 4.69 11.70 2.66
C LYS A 161 3.99 13.05 2.73
N VAL A 162 3.87 13.69 1.58
CA VAL A 162 2.97 14.80 1.35
C VAL A 162 2.08 14.43 0.18
N GLU A 163 0.76 14.57 0.36
CA GLU A 163 -0.22 14.27 -0.68
C GLU A 163 -1.13 15.47 -0.92
N TYR A 164 -1.47 15.69 -2.18
CA TYR A 164 -2.43 16.71 -2.61
C TYR A 164 -3.58 16.02 -3.34
N ASP A 165 -4.80 16.24 -2.85
CA ASP A 165 -6.03 15.69 -3.44
C ASP A 165 -6.61 16.66 -4.46
N LEU A 166 -6.54 16.27 -5.74
CA LEU A 166 -7.08 17.02 -6.86
C LEU A 166 -8.61 17.01 -6.90
N ALA A 167 -9.23 15.93 -6.44
CA ALA A 167 -10.68 15.74 -6.42
C ALA A 167 -11.35 16.31 -5.15
N SER A 168 -10.56 16.94 -4.26
CA SER A 168 -11.06 17.48 -3.00
C SER A 168 -12.21 18.47 -3.19
N ASN A 169 -13.29 18.20 -2.47
CA ASN A 169 -14.52 19.01 -2.48
C ASN A 169 -14.59 20.06 -1.35
N ALA A 170 -13.47 20.39 -0.69
CA ALA A 170 -13.44 21.30 0.46
C ALA A 170 -14.13 22.67 0.19
N ARG A 171 -14.11 23.12 -1.05
CA ARG A 171 -14.72 24.39 -1.48
C ARG A 171 -16.01 24.23 -2.28
N SER A 172 -16.52 23.02 -2.43
CA SER A 172 -17.77 22.78 -3.17
C SER A 172 -18.95 23.46 -2.47
N LYS A 173 -19.74 24.19 -3.21
CA LYS A 173 -20.99 24.82 -2.75
C LYS A 173 -22.21 23.90 -2.92
N ARG A 174 -22.05 22.72 -3.51
CA ARG A 174 -23.16 21.78 -3.74
C ARG A 174 -23.60 21.18 -2.41
N ALA A 175 -24.88 21.32 -2.11
CA ALA A 175 -25.50 20.81 -0.88
C ALA A 175 -25.43 19.27 -0.70
N GLU A 176 -25.13 18.53 -1.77
CA GLU A 176 -25.02 17.07 -1.79
C GLU A 176 -23.74 16.52 -1.14
N ALA A 177 -22.72 17.37 -0.87
CA ALA A 177 -21.50 16.92 -0.21
C ALA A 177 -21.72 16.80 1.29
N LEU A 178 -22.01 15.58 1.77
CA LEU A 178 -22.23 15.27 3.19
C LEU A 178 -20.97 15.53 4.04
N VAL A 179 -19.78 15.34 3.46
CA VAL A 179 -18.48 15.58 4.09
C VAL A 179 -17.53 16.23 3.11
N LYS A 180 -16.84 17.26 3.57
CA LYS A 180 -15.80 17.95 2.81
C LYS A 180 -14.42 17.55 3.28
N LEU A 181 -13.52 17.27 2.33
CA LEU A 181 -12.13 16.90 2.60
C LEU A 181 -11.20 18.04 2.23
N LYS A 182 -10.17 18.27 3.05
CA LYS A 182 -9.07 19.20 2.73
C LYS A 182 -8.19 18.61 1.62
N LYS A 183 -7.49 19.50 0.92
CA LYS A 183 -6.67 19.13 -0.24
C LYS A 183 -5.32 18.52 0.12
N VAL A 184 -4.73 18.88 1.26
CA VAL A 184 -3.37 18.49 1.63
C VAL A 184 -3.41 17.56 2.82
N ASP A 185 -2.68 16.46 2.72
CA ASP A 185 -2.43 15.52 3.81
C ASP A 185 -0.93 15.28 3.96
N TYR A 186 -0.44 15.33 5.20
CA TYR A 186 0.91 14.93 5.58
C TYR A 186 0.81 13.63 6.34
N GLY A 187 1.75 12.73 6.11
CA GLY A 187 1.68 11.42 6.74
C GLY A 187 3.02 10.74 6.86
N ILE A 188 2.96 9.57 7.46
CA ILE A 188 4.09 8.65 7.58
C ILE A 188 3.77 7.34 6.88
N GLU A 189 4.80 6.72 6.36
CA GLU A 189 4.73 5.43 5.70
C GLU A 189 5.81 4.50 6.22
N ALA A 190 5.49 3.22 6.33
CA ALA A 190 6.45 2.17 6.62
C ALA A 190 6.04 0.89 5.91
N GLY A 191 7.02 0.11 5.48
CA GLY A 191 6.76 -1.11 4.74
C GLY A 191 7.98 -2.01 4.59
N ILE A 192 7.71 -3.12 3.94
CA ILE A 192 8.71 -4.13 3.58
C ILE A 192 8.58 -4.45 2.10
N GLY A 193 9.69 -4.87 1.50
CA GLY A 193 9.72 -5.28 0.10
C GLY A 193 10.81 -6.30 -0.16
N PHE A 194 10.74 -6.85 -1.36
CA PHE A 194 11.64 -7.86 -1.85
C PHE A 194 12.18 -7.44 -3.21
N ASN A 195 13.44 -7.67 -3.46
CA ASN A 195 14.02 -7.49 -4.79
C ASN A 195 14.28 -8.87 -5.40
N PHE A 196 13.66 -9.14 -6.54
CA PHE A 196 13.93 -10.29 -7.39
C PHE A 196 14.72 -9.79 -8.61
N TYR A 197 15.95 -10.23 -8.74
CA TYR A 197 16.82 -9.81 -9.83
C TYR A 197 16.57 -10.71 -11.04
N PHE A 198 16.21 -10.09 -12.15
CA PHE A 198 16.10 -10.71 -13.47
C PHE A 198 17.26 -10.23 -14.36
N PRO A 199 17.52 -10.85 -15.51
CA PRO A 199 18.63 -10.47 -16.38
C PRO A 199 18.62 -8.99 -16.81
N VAL A 200 17.45 -8.36 -16.94
CA VAL A 200 17.27 -7.01 -17.51
C VAL A 200 16.74 -6.00 -16.51
N PHE A 201 15.98 -6.45 -15.50
CA PHE A 201 15.33 -5.58 -14.51
C PHE A 201 15.25 -6.23 -13.13
N ILE A 202 14.92 -5.45 -12.13
CA ILE A 202 14.63 -5.92 -10.78
C ILE A 202 13.13 -5.74 -10.55
N LEU A 203 12.45 -6.81 -10.17
CA LEU A 203 11.06 -6.77 -9.72
C LEU A 203 11.02 -6.63 -8.20
N SER A 204 10.37 -5.58 -7.73
CA SER A 204 10.31 -5.27 -6.30
C SER A 204 8.85 -5.19 -5.83
N PRO A 205 8.23 -6.31 -5.41
CA PRO A 205 6.96 -6.27 -4.70
C PRO A 205 7.13 -5.67 -3.32
N GLU A 206 6.22 -4.75 -2.96
CA GLU A 206 6.20 -4.05 -1.66
C GLU A 206 4.81 -4.09 -1.05
N ILE A 207 4.78 -4.14 0.28
CA ILE A 207 3.61 -3.83 1.08
C ILE A 207 3.96 -2.72 2.06
N LYS A 208 3.12 -1.67 2.12
CA LYS A 208 3.30 -0.55 3.05
C LYS A 208 2.01 -0.14 3.72
N LEU A 209 2.15 0.34 4.93
CA LEU A 209 1.13 1.07 5.67
C LEU A 209 1.39 2.56 5.54
N SER A 210 0.36 3.31 5.22
CA SER A 210 0.40 4.75 5.06
C SER A 210 -0.67 5.38 5.95
N ASN A 211 -0.25 6.23 6.89
CA ASN A 211 -1.12 6.92 7.82
C ASN A 211 -1.00 8.44 7.65
N GLY A 212 -2.11 9.10 7.34
CA GLY A 212 -2.22 10.55 7.37
C GLY A 212 -2.27 11.06 8.80
N LEU A 213 -1.47 12.07 9.08
CA LEU A 213 -1.40 12.73 10.39
C LEU A 213 -2.28 13.98 10.45
N THR A 214 -2.61 14.54 9.29
CA THR A 214 -3.40 15.77 9.18
C THR A 214 -4.89 15.45 9.36
N ASN A 215 -5.61 16.30 10.08
CA ASN A 215 -7.06 16.29 10.04
C ASN A 215 -7.54 16.81 8.68
N ILE A 216 -7.90 15.87 7.79
CA ILE A 216 -8.39 16.17 6.44
C ILE A 216 -9.87 16.57 6.41
N HIS A 217 -10.58 16.57 7.55
CA HIS A 217 -11.95 17.05 7.62
C HIS A 217 -12.02 18.58 7.44
N ALA A 218 -12.79 19.03 6.47
CA ALA A 218 -13.14 20.44 6.30
C ALA A 218 -14.55 20.65 6.88
N LYS A 219 -14.62 20.95 8.19
CA LYS A 219 -15.89 21.13 8.91
C LYS A 219 -16.73 22.23 8.29
N ASP A 220 -17.99 21.94 7.96
CA ASP A 220 -18.96 22.89 7.44
C ASP A 220 -20.20 22.91 8.34
N PRO A 221 -20.44 24.00 9.09
CA PRO A 221 -21.54 24.11 10.03
C PRO A 221 -22.93 23.93 9.38
N LYS A 222 -23.05 24.12 8.07
CA LYS A 222 -24.30 23.97 7.32
C LYS A 222 -24.66 22.53 7.00
N LEU A 223 -23.73 21.61 7.20
CA LEU A 223 -23.91 20.19 6.93
C LEU A 223 -24.06 19.42 8.26
N ASN A 224 -25.28 19.00 8.58
CA ASN A 224 -25.57 18.29 9.83
C ASN A 224 -24.68 17.06 10.04
N LEU A 225 -24.43 16.29 8.98
CA LEU A 225 -23.58 15.10 9.04
C LEU A 225 -22.10 15.42 9.25
N SER A 226 -21.62 16.60 8.77
CA SER A 226 -20.26 17.06 9.01
C SER A 226 -20.01 17.43 10.47
N ASN A 227 -21.05 17.89 11.17
CA ASN A 227 -20.92 18.34 12.57
C ASN A 227 -20.76 17.18 13.57
N THR A 228 -21.11 15.96 13.18
CA THR A 228 -20.93 14.74 13.99
C THR A 228 -19.47 14.24 14.02
N ILE A 229 -18.63 14.78 13.14
CA ILE A 229 -17.24 14.37 12.93
C ILE A 229 -16.30 15.47 13.41
N ASP A 230 -15.40 15.17 14.34
CA ASP A 230 -14.35 16.08 14.77
C ASP A 230 -13.12 15.98 13.88
N LYS A 231 -12.58 14.77 13.69
CA LYS A 231 -11.38 14.54 12.90
C LYS A 231 -11.54 13.37 11.93
N LEU A 232 -10.93 13.53 10.76
CA LEU A 232 -10.75 12.46 9.78
C LEU A 232 -9.28 12.38 9.42
N ASN A 233 -8.69 11.21 9.57
CA ASN A 233 -7.36 10.91 9.10
C ASN A 233 -7.41 9.85 8.01
N SER A 234 -6.50 9.91 7.05
CA SER A 234 -6.38 8.89 6.01
C SER A 234 -5.56 7.71 6.52
N ARG A 235 -5.97 6.50 6.16
CA ARG A 235 -5.18 5.28 6.36
C ARG A 235 -5.27 4.43 5.12
N MET A 236 -4.13 3.93 4.65
CA MET A 236 -4.06 3.07 3.47
C MET A 236 -3.13 1.90 3.72
N VAL A 237 -3.51 0.75 3.17
CA VAL A 237 -2.62 -0.37 2.92
C VAL A 237 -2.32 -0.35 1.42
N VAL A 238 -1.06 -0.36 1.07
CA VAL A 238 -0.61 -0.18 -0.31
C VAL A 238 0.26 -1.36 -0.72
N PHE A 239 -0.10 -1.97 -1.83
CA PHE A 239 0.69 -3.00 -2.52
C PHE A 239 1.26 -2.38 -3.78
N SER A 240 2.56 -2.54 -3.99
CA SER A 240 3.24 -2.01 -5.15
C SER A 240 4.05 -3.10 -5.84
N LEU A 241 4.00 -3.10 -7.17
CA LEU A 241 4.94 -3.85 -8.00
C LEU A 241 5.83 -2.84 -8.70
N ILE A 242 7.11 -2.84 -8.36
CA ILE A 242 8.09 -1.87 -8.83
C ILE A 242 9.05 -2.59 -9.76
N PHE A 243 9.36 -1.93 -10.88
CA PHE A 243 10.35 -2.34 -11.86
C PHE A 243 11.50 -1.34 -11.77
N GLU A 244 12.67 -1.80 -11.33
CA GLU A 244 13.89 -1.00 -11.16
C GLU A 244 14.95 -1.44 -12.19
N GLY A 245 15.77 -0.47 -12.68
CA GLY A 245 16.82 -0.75 -13.69
C GLY A 245 18.06 0.14 -13.60
#